data_494bd79dfa00bd95944a15ff545b669b
#
_entry.id   494bd79dfa00bd95944a15ff545b669b
#
_cell.length_a   1.000
_cell.length_b   1.000
_cell.length_c   1.000
_cell.angle_alpha   90.00
_cell.angle_beta   90.00
_cell.angle_gamma   90.00
#
_symmetry.space_group_name_H-M   'P 1'
#
loop_
_entity.id
_entity.type
_entity.pdbx_description
1 polymer ?
#
loop_
_entity_poly.entity_id
_entity_poly.type
_entity_poly.pdbx_seq_one_letter_code
_entity_poly.pdbx_strand_id
1 'polypeptide(L)'
;MRTQIEQRIDGTAVKYLGSSGQHQKADVLGAAQVLLHLISFDEPFGLSLIEAMACGTPVIAFARGSIPEIVRHGETGYIVEDIQDAVSAVATIQSIDRFACREDVEQRFSHKRMARDYVDTYEKILNLGAGNDRQAISEAV
;
A
#
# COMPACT_ATOMS: atom_id res chain seq x y z
N MET A 1 18.36 -4.00 26.98
CA MET A 1 18.37 -2.57 26.58
C MET A 1 17.06 -2.32 25.87
N ARG A 2 16.17 -1.45 26.39
CA ARG A 2 14.89 -1.13 25.72
C ARG A 2 15.18 -0.41 24.42
N THR A 3 14.42 -0.71 23.37
CA THR A 3 14.53 -0.01 22.08
C THR A 3 14.19 1.48 22.26
N GLN A 4 14.67 2.35 21.36
CA GLN A 4 14.35 3.78 21.43
C GLN A 4 12.83 4.06 21.38
N ILE A 5 12.08 3.15 20.78
CA ILE A 5 10.61 3.24 20.70
C ILE A 5 9.99 2.95 22.08
N GLU A 6 10.42 1.88 22.76
CA GLU A 6 9.89 1.52 24.09
C GLU A 6 10.06 2.63 25.12
N GLN A 7 11.10 3.46 25.00
CA GLN A 7 11.34 4.61 25.89
C GLN A 7 10.35 5.75 25.67
N ARG A 8 9.66 5.81 24.55
CA ARG A 8 8.70 6.85 24.19
C ARG A 8 7.24 6.45 24.44
N ILE A 9 6.99 5.18 24.79
CA ILE A 9 5.65 4.69 25.12
C ILE A 9 5.29 5.18 26.52
N ASP A 10 4.39 6.15 26.59
CA ASP A 10 3.92 6.77 27.85
C ASP A 10 2.49 6.35 28.23
N GLY A 11 1.82 5.59 27.37
CA GLY A 11 0.46 5.12 27.57
C GLY A 11 -0.62 6.17 27.32
N THR A 12 -0.24 7.42 27.05
CA THR A 12 -1.14 8.55 26.78
C THR A 12 -0.96 9.07 25.35
N ALA A 13 0.14 9.76 25.09
CA ALA A 13 0.44 10.28 23.76
C ALA A 13 0.96 9.18 22.81
N VAL A 14 1.73 8.22 23.35
CA VAL A 14 2.24 7.07 22.59
C VAL A 14 1.81 5.78 23.28
N LYS A 15 1.00 4.98 22.57
CA LYS A 15 0.47 3.70 23.07
C LYS A 15 0.97 2.55 22.22
N TYR A 16 1.46 1.52 22.88
CA TYR A 16 1.75 0.24 22.22
C TYR A 16 0.52 -0.66 22.33
N LEU A 17 -0.06 -1.03 21.18
CA LEU A 17 -1.28 -1.84 21.11
C LEU A 17 -1.01 -3.35 21.08
N GLY A 18 0.27 -3.75 21.02
CA GLY A 18 0.63 -5.17 20.97
C GLY A 18 0.33 -5.80 19.60
N SER A 19 0.29 -7.13 19.59
CA SER A 19 -0.14 -7.91 18.43
C SER A 19 -1.66 -7.99 18.41
N SER A 20 -2.27 -7.52 17.34
CA SER A 20 -3.73 -7.46 17.19
C SER A 20 -4.24 -8.43 16.12
N GLY A 21 -5.40 -9.07 16.36
CA GLY A 21 -6.13 -9.84 15.35
C GLY A 21 -6.72 -8.95 14.25
N GLN A 22 -7.20 -9.56 13.17
CA GLN A 22 -7.69 -8.83 12.00
C GLN A 22 -8.81 -7.82 12.33
N HIS A 23 -9.79 -8.19 13.16
CA HIS A 23 -10.89 -7.29 13.53
C HIS A 23 -10.38 -6.07 14.30
N GLN A 24 -9.54 -6.30 15.31
CA GLN A 24 -8.95 -5.20 16.09
C GLN A 24 -8.08 -4.29 15.22
N LYS A 25 -7.35 -4.86 14.24
CA LYS A 25 -6.55 -4.07 13.29
C LYS A 25 -7.43 -3.17 12.42
N ALA A 26 -8.56 -3.67 11.92
CA ALA A 26 -9.50 -2.88 11.13
C ALA A 26 -10.12 -1.73 11.94
N ASP A 27 -10.48 -1.97 13.20
CA ASP A 27 -11.02 -0.94 14.10
C ASP A 27 -9.98 0.16 14.36
N VAL A 28 -8.74 -0.21 14.65
CA VAL A 28 -7.64 0.74 14.88
C VAL A 28 -7.35 1.57 13.62
N LEU A 29 -7.22 0.91 12.47
CA LEU A 29 -6.98 1.59 11.21
C LEU A 29 -8.16 2.49 10.83
N GLY A 30 -9.39 2.00 10.92
CA GLY A 30 -10.58 2.79 10.60
C GLY A 30 -10.79 4.02 11.49
N ALA A 31 -10.37 3.96 12.75
CA ALA A 31 -10.40 5.09 13.68
C ALA A 31 -9.20 6.05 13.53
N ALA A 32 -8.12 5.62 12.88
CA ALA A 32 -6.94 6.45 12.69
C ALA A 32 -7.21 7.61 11.72
N GLN A 33 -6.58 8.75 11.95
CA GLN A 33 -6.61 9.88 11.00
C GLN A 33 -5.68 9.64 9.81
N VAL A 34 -4.56 8.94 10.05
CA VAL A 34 -3.52 8.67 9.05
C VAL A 34 -2.68 7.48 9.46
N LEU A 35 -2.19 6.71 8.50
CA LEU A 35 -1.09 5.77 8.67
C LEU A 35 0.24 6.46 8.30
N LEU A 36 1.19 6.51 9.24
CA LEU A 36 2.55 6.97 8.95
C LEU A 36 3.43 5.76 8.60
N HIS A 37 3.95 5.74 7.37
CA HIS A 37 4.82 4.68 6.86
C HIS A 37 6.18 5.26 6.41
N LEU A 38 6.93 5.78 7.39
CA LEU A 38 8.19 6.51 7.19
C LEU A 38 9.39 5.57 7.34
N ILE A 39 9.45 4.55 6.46
CA ILE A 39 10.46 3.49 6.49
C ILE A 39 11.73 3.88 5.73
N SER A 40 12.86 3.26 6.09
CA SER A 40 14.17 3.50 5.48
C SER A 40 14.60 2.42 4.48
N PHE A 41 13.80 1.35 4.32
CA PHE A 41 14.05 0.26 3.36
C PHE A 41 13.05 0.31 2.21
N ASP A 42 13.33 -0.39 1.11
CA ASP A 42 12.42 -0.48 -0.01
C ASP A 42 11.29 -1.47 0.32
N GLU A 43 10.07 -0.97 0.35
CA GLU A 43 8.87 -1.75 0.63
C GLU A 43 8.57 -2.68 -0.55
N PRO A 44 8.54 -4.00 -0.36
CA PRO A 44 8.34 -4.92 -1.48
C PRO A 44 6.91 -4.93 -2.02
N PHE A 45 5.89 -4.72 -1.18
CA PHE A 45 4.49 -4.77 -1.60
C PHE A 45 3.59 -3.72 -0.92
N GLY A 46 3.71 -3.50 0.39
CA GLY A 46 2.97 -2.48 1.12
C GLY A 46 1.56 -2.89 1.58
N LEU A 47 1.39 -4.11 2.08
CA LEU A 47 0.10 -4.59 2.60
C LEU A 47 -0.49 -3.67 3.67
N SER A 48 0.33 -3.12 4.56
CA SER A 48 -0.14 -2.22 5.62
C SER A 48 -0.77 -0.92 5.08
N LEU A 49 -0.27 -0.43 3.95
CA LEU A 49 -0.83 0.74 3.28
C LEU A 49 -2.20 0.42 2.69
N ILE A 50 -2.28 -0.70 1.97
CA ILE A 50 -3.52 -1.18 1.35
C ILE A 50 -4.59 -1.45 2.42
N GLU A 51 -4.22 -2.08 3.54
CA GLU A 51 -5.12 -2.32 4.67
C GLU A 51 -5.64 -1.02 5.30
N ALA A 52 -4.78 -0.02 5.47
CA ALA A 52 -5.18 1.29 5.99
C ALA A 52 -6.16 1.99 5.03
N MET A 53 -5.81 2.05 3.74
CA MET A 53 -6.65 2.66 2.71
C MET A 53 -7.98 1.91 2.54
N ALA A 54 -8.01 0.57 2.67
CA ALA A 54 -9.24 -0.23 2.67
C ALA A 54 -10.17 0.15 3.84
N CYS A 55 -9.62 0.59 4.97
CA CYS A 55 -10.36 1.14 6.11
C CYS A 55 -10.71 2.62 5.93
N GLY A 56 -10.40 3.22 4.78
CA GLY A 56 -10.57 4.63 4.49
C GLY A 56 -9.55 5.53 5.18
N THR A 57 -8.38 5.00 5.57
CA THR A 57 -7.36 5.78 6.27
C THR A 57 -6.25 6.17 5.30
N PRO A 58 -6.04 7.47 5.07
CA PRO A 58 -5.00 7.95 4.18
C PRO A 58 -3.60 7.64 4.73
N VAL A 59 -2.61 7.68 3.85
CA VAL A 59 -1.23 7.29 4.16
C VAL A 59 -0.29 8.49 3.97
N ILE A 60 0.69 8.64 4.86
CA ILE A 60 1.87 9.49 4.63
C ILE A 60 3.08 8.57 4.64
N ALA A 61 3.85 8.54 3.55
CA ALA A 61 4.95 7.61 3.38
C ALA A 61 6.12 8.22 2.61
N PHE A 62 7.33 7.69 2.81
CA PHE A 62 8.47 7.96 1.94
C PHE A 62 8.34 7.17 0.62
N ALA A 63 8.88 7.72 -0.47
CA ALA A 63 8.93 7.06 -1.78
C ALA A 63 9.94 5.91 -1.78
N ARG A 64 9.59 4.74 -1.20
CA ARG A 64 10.45 3.57 -1.09
C ARG A 64 9.79 2.33 -1.69
N GLY A 65 10.49 1.67 -2.63
CA GLY A 65 10.00 0.45 -3.28
C GLY A 65 8.64 0.63 -3.94
N SER A 66 7.65 -0.20 -3.58
CA SER A 66 6.30 -0.19 -4.15
C SER A 66 5.40 0.97 -3.74
N ILE A 67 5.81 1.80 -2.77
CA ILE A 67 4.95 2.86 -2.20
C ILE A 67 4.40 3.83 -3.26
N PRO A 68 5.21 4.32 -4.25
CA PRO A 68 4.69 5.19 -5.30
C PRO A 68 3.68 4.54 -6.25
N GLU A 69 3.66 3.20 -6.31
CA GLU A 69 2.66 2.46 -7.07
C GLU A 69 1.31 2.34 -6.32
N ILE A 70 1.33 2.43 -4.99
CA ILE A 70 0.17 2.22 -4.13
C ILE A 70 -0.49 3.55 -3.80
N VAL A 71 0.27 4.52 -3.29
CA VAL A 71 -0.23 5.80 -2.81
C VAL A 71 -0.30 6.81 -3.94
N ARG A 72 -1.49 7.34 -4.20
CA ARG A 72 -1.69 8.47 -5.12
C ARG A 72 -1.53 9.76 -4.34
N HIS A 73 -0.44 10.48 -4.62
CA HIS A 73 -0.12 11.72 -3.93
C HIS A 73 -1.23 12.77 -4.09
N GLY A 74 -1.77 13.26 -2.97
CA GLY A 74 -2.87 14.24 -2.95
C GLY A 74 -4.28 13.64 -3.11
N GLU A 75 -4.41 12.34 -3.44
CA GLU A 75 -5.71 11.66 -3.60
C GLU A 75 -5.98 10.65 -2.47
N THR A 76 -5.03 9.73 -2.22
CA THR A 76 -5.16 8.70 -1.19
C THR A 76 -4.16 8.85 -0.05
N GLY A 77 -3.29 9.84 -0.13
CA GLY A 77 -2.27 10.14 0.87
C GLY A 77 -1.21 11.09 0.33
N TYR A 78 -0.11 11.20 1.07
CA TYR A 78 1.02 12.02 0.66
C TYR A 78 2.30 11.21 0.62
N ILE A 79 3.02 11.30 -0.51
CA ILE A 79 4.39 10.83 -0.64
C ILE A 79 5.29 12.01 -0.29
N VAL A 80 6.17 11.82 0.68
CA VAL A 80 7.01 12.88 1.28
C VAL A 80 8.49 12.50 1.21
N GLU A 81 9.38 13.49 1.24
CA GLU A 81 10.81 13.28 1.11
C GLU A 81 11.52 13.16 2.47
N ASP A 82 11.02 13.89 3.47
CA ASP A 82 11.61 13.92 4.80
C ASP A 82 10.57 14.04 5.92
N ILE A 83 11.05 14.10 7.16
CA ILE A 83 10.19 14.20 8.36
C ILE A 83 9.47 15.55 8.42
N GLN A 84 10.08 16.63 7.94
CA GLN A 84 9.46 17.96 7.98
C GLN A 84 8.28 18.03 7.01
N ASP A 85 8.42 17.43 5.84
CA ASP A 85 7.32 17.26 4.88
C ASP A 85 6.21 16.39 5.47
N ALA A 86 6.57 15.30 6.17
CA ALA A 86 5.59 14.46 6.84
C ALA A 86 4.79 15.21 7.90
N VAL A 87 5.44 16.05 8.70
CA VAL A 87 4.75 16.92 9.69
C VAL A 87 3.80 17.89 9.00
N SER A 88 4.23 18.51 7.90
CA SER A 88 3.40 19.42 7.10
C SER A 88 2.20 18.70 6.49
N ALA A 89 2.41 17.48 5.98
CA ALA A 89 1.35 16.65 5.41
C ALA A 89 0.30 16.24 6.46
N VAL A 90 0.70 15.97 7.71
CA VAL A 90 -0.25 15.69 8.82
C VAL A 90 -1.22 16.83 9.02
N ALA A 91 -0.78 18.09 8.92
CA ALA A 91 -1.63 19.26 9.11
C ALA A 91 -2.73 19.38 8.02
N THR A 92 -2.52 18.80 6.84
CA THR A 92 -3.44 18.86 5.70
C THR A 92 -4.15 17.54 5.41
N ILE A 93 -3.89 16.49 6.17
CA ILE A 93 -4.39 15.13 5.88
C ILE A 93 -5.92 15.04 5.82
N GLN A 94 -6.62 15.91 6.53
CA GLN A 94 -8.08 15.96 6.54
C GLN A 94 -8.68 16.38 5.18
N SER A 95 -7.89 16.91 4.25
CA SER A 95 -8.33 17.20 2.88
C SER A 95 -8.46 15.95 2.02
N ILE A 96 -7.84 14.84 2.42
CA ILE A 96 -7.95 13.56 1.71
C ILE A 96 -9.31 12.93 2.00
N ASP A 97 -10.03 12.59 0.93
CA ASP A 97 -11.31 11.89 1.05
C ASP A 97 -11.08 10.42 1.44
N ARG A 98 -11.55 10.04 2.60
CA ARG A 98 -11.45 8.69 3.14
C ARG A 98 -12.21 7.65 2.29
N PHE A 99 -13.30 8.07 1.64
CA PHE A 99 -14.05 7.20 0.74
C PHE A 99 -13.24 6.93 -0.53
N ALA A 100 -12.59 7.94 -1.09
CA ALA A 100 -11.69 7.77 -2.25
C ALA A 100 -10.52 6.81 -1.96
N CYS A 101 -9.95 6.85 -0.74
CA CYS A 101 -8.93 5.88 -0.32
C CYS A 101 -9.44 4.44 -0.42
N ARG A 102 -10.64 4.19 0.10
CA ARG A 102 -11.25 2.85 0.07
C ARG A 102 -11.60 2.42 -1.35
N GLU A 103 -12.21 3.29 -2.12
CA GLU A 103 -12.60 3.00 -3.51
C GLU A 103 -11.38 2.65 -4.37
N ASP A 104 -10.28 3.37 -4.24
CA ASP A 104 -9.03 3.08 -4.94
C ASP A 104 -8.51 1.66 -4.65
N VAL A 105 -8.55 1.23 -3.38
CA VAL A 105 -8.17 -0.14 -3.01
C VAL A 105 -9.11 -1.18 -3.59
N GLU A 106 -10.43 -0.96 -3.51
CA GLU A 106 -11.43 -1.90 -4.02
C GLU A 106 -11.26 -2.10 -5.54
N GLN A 107 -10.93 -1.05 -6.27
CA GLN A 107 -10.71 -1.10 -7.71
C GLN A 107 -9.38 -1.73 -8.11
N ARG A 108 -8.28 -1.41 -7.41
CA ARG A 108 -6.92 -1.75 -7.84
C ARG A 108 -6.35 -2.99 -7.16
N PHE A 109 -6.74 -3.27 -5.91
CA PHE A 109 -6.10 -4.30 -5.07
C PHE A 109 -7.08 -5.39 -4.61
N SER A 110 -8.25 -5.53 -5.24
CA SER A 110 -9.16 -6.62 -4.92
C SER A 110 -8.64 -7.96 -5.43
N HIS A 111 -8.97 -9.05 -4.72
CA HIS A 111 -8.63 -10.41 -5.13
C HIS A 111 -9.18 -10.76 -6.53
N LYS A 112 -10.33 -10.19 -6.91
CA LYS A 112 -10.93 -10.39 -8.23
C LYS A 112 -10.08 -9.74 -9.34
N ARG A 113 -9.58 -8.54 -9.08
CA ARG A 113 -8.70 -7.83 -9.99
C ARG A 113 -7.37 -8.59 -10.14
N MET A 114 -6.77 -9.00 -9.02
CA MET A 114 -5.54 -9.79 -9.02
C MET A 114 -5.71 -11.07 -9.85
N ALA A 115 -6.77 -11.85 -9.61
CA ALA A 115 -7.02 -13.08 -10.36
C ALA A 115 -7.15 -12.83 -11.87
N ARG A 116 -7.85 -11.76 -12.27
CA ARG A 116 -7.98 -11.38 -13.67
C ARG A 116 -6.63 -11.03 -14.30
N ASP A 117 -5.84 -10.20 -13.64
CA ASP A 117 -4.54 -9.76 -14.13
C ASP A 117 -3.56 -10.95 -14.30
N TYR A 118 -3.64 -11.96 -13.42
CA TYR A 118 -2.90 -13.21 -13.59
C TYR A 118 -3.37 -14.01 -14.80
N VAL A 119 -4.67 -14.19 -15.00
CA VAL A 119 -5.22 -14.88 -16.18
C VAL A 119 -4.78 -14.19 -17.45
N ASP A 120 -4.96 -12.87 -17.55
CA ASP A 120 -4.56 -12.07 -18.71
C ASP A 120 -3.04 -12.21 -19.00
N THR A 121 -2.24 -12.29 -17.95
CA THR A 121 -0.78 -12.47 -18.07
C THR A 121 -0.46 -13.87 -18.61
N TYR A 122 -1.09 -14.91 -18.09
CA TYR A 122 -0.89 -16.30 -18.59
C TYR A 122 -1.33 -16.45 -20.03
N GLU A 123 -2.47 -15.87 -20.41
CA GLU A 123 -2.93 -15.90 -21.81
C GLU A 123 -1.94 -15.22 -22.75
N LYS A 124 -1.38 -14.08 -22.36
CA LYS A 124 -0.33 -13.40 -23.14
C LYS A 124 0.92 -14.28 -23.32
N ILE A 125 1.39 -14.92 -22.26
CA ILE A 125 2.57 -15.79 -22.31
C ILE A 125 2.30 -16.99 -23.22
N LEU A 126 1.15 -17.64 -23.10
CA LEU A 126 0.78 -18.79 -23.93
C LEU A 126 0.65 -18.41 -25.42
N ASN A 127 0.06 -17.26 -25.71
CA ASN A 127 -0.07 -16.78 -27.09
C ASN A 127 1.29 -16.39 -27.71
N LEU A 128 2.21 -15.85 -26.92
CA LEU A 128 3.58 -15.58 -27.37
C LEU A 128 4.36 -16.87 -27.63
N GLY A 129 4.18 -17.91 -26.79
CA GLY A 129 4.77 -19.23 -26.99
C GLY A 129 4.25 -19.91 -28.26
N ALA A 130 2.95 -19.88 -28.49
CA ALA A 130 2.33 -20.45 -29.70
C ALA A 130 2.75 -19.74 -31.00
N GLY A 131 3.09 -18.45 -30.95
CA GLY A 131 3.63 -17.69 -32.08
C GLY A 131 5.04 -18.12 -32.46
N ASN A 132 5.92 -18.36 -31.50
CA ASN A 132 7.30 -18.81 -31.72
C ASN A 132 7.36 -20.23 -32.24
N ASP A 133 6.52 -21.15 -31.75
CA ASP A 133 6.47 -22.53 -32.24
C ASP A 133 5.98 -22.60 -33.70
N ARG A 134 5.04 -21.74 -34.11
CA ARG A 134 4.57 -21.68 -35.51
C ARG A 134 5.65 -21.15 -36.46
N GLN A 135 6.48 -20.23 -36.04
CA GLN A 135 7.55 -19.68 -36.85
C GLN A 135 8.69 -20.70 -37.02
N ALA A 136 9.06 -21.39 -35.94
CA ALA A 136 10.06 -22.46 -35.99
C ALA A 136 9.65 -23.65 -36.89
N ILE A 137 8.35 -23.99 -36.94
CA ILE A 137 7.83 -25.03 -37.82
C ILE A 137 7.79 -24.56 -39.28
N SER A 138 7.53 -23.27 -39.55
CA SER A 138 7.51 -22.72 -40.91
C SER A 138 8.90 -22.58 -41.55
N GLU A 139 9.96 -22.45 -40.75
CA GLU A 139 11.35 -22.35 -41.23
C GLU A 139 12.02 -23.73 -41.38
N ALA A 140 11.38 -24.79 -40.89
CA ALA A 140 11.89 -26.18 -40.94
C ALA A 140 11.28 -27.02 -42.09
N VAL A 141 10.37 -26.44 -42.92
CA VAL A 141 9.75 -27.06 -44.11
C VAL A 141 10.16 -26.27 -45.36
#